data_965595b5d52a30c936091d612d33c800
#
_entry.id   965595b5d52a30c936091d612d33c800
#
_cell.length_a   1.000
_cell.length_b   1.000
_cell.length_c   1.000
_cell.angle_alpha   90.00
_cell.angle_beta   90.00
_cell.angle_gamma   90.00
#
_symmetry.space_group_name_H-M   'P 1'
#
loop_
_entity.id
_entity.type
_entity.pdbx_description
1 polymer ?
#
loop_
_entity_poly.entity_id
_entity_poly.type
_entity_poly.pdbx_seq_one_letter_code
_entity_poly.pdbx_strand_id
1 'polypeptide(L)'
;MNRVKTGQIAAGLVVLIVGGAIYLLQRTRSLLMFHVADKLGLGQAIDRWRDTAGGRDLPEFLVYSLPGGLWATAYIAITDGLLKGQSKGKRLAWASVIPAAGIASELMQYAGWLPGTADVADLICYGLPYIAYIIYITYAKK
;
A
#
# COMPACT_ATOMS: atom_id res chain seq x y z
N MET A 1 15.98 20.52 5.13
CA MET A 1 14.88 19.72 4.50
C MET A 1 13.59 20.49 4.68
N ASN A 2 12.80 20.67 3.63
CA ASN A 2 11.61 21.54 3.67
C ASN A 2 10.52 20.85 4.54
N ARG A 3 9.93 21.54 5.54
CA ARG A 3 8.92 20.98 6.47
C ARG A 3 7.78 20.22 5.76
N VAL A 4 7.36 20.70 4.59
CA VAL A 4 6.30 20.04 3.80
C VAL A 4 6.74 18.66 3.26
N LYS A 5 8.01 18.52 2.84
CA LYS A 5 8.55 17.21 2.41
C LYS A 5 8.56 16.21 3.56
N THR A 6 9.04 16.63 4.71
CA THR A 6 9.14 15.79 5.90
C THR A 6 7.76 15.34 6.38
N GLY A 7 6.79 16.24 6.43
CA GLY A 7 5.42 15.91 6.83
C GLY A 7 4.74 14.92 5.89
N GLN A 8 4.94 15.07 4.57
CA GLN A 8 4.38 14.17 3.58
C GLN A 8 4.99 12.75 3.67
N ILE A 9 6.30 12.65 3.83
CA ILE A 9 6.99 11.37 4.01
C ILE A 9 6.54 10.71 5.33
N ALA A 10 6.48 11.48 6.42
CA ALA A 10 6.02 10.96 7.71
C ALA A 10 4.58 10.44 7.63
N ALA A 11 3.67 11.17 6.97
CA ALA A 11 2.30 10.70 6.75
C ALA A 11 2.28 9.40 5.94
N GLY A 12 3.08 9.31 4.87
CA GLY A 12 3.22 8.08 4.08
C GLY A 12 3.72 6.90 4.92
N LEU A 13 4.71 7.12 5.80
CA LEU A 13 5.20 6.07 6.71
C LEU A 13 4.13 5.62 7.70
N VAL A 14 3.34 6.52 8.25
CA VAL A 14 2.22 6.16 9.13
C VAL A 14 1.20 5.29 8.38
N VAL A 15 0.82 5.68 7.16
CA VAL A 15 -0.11 4.90 6.32
C VAL A 15 0.46 3.52 6.00
N LEU A 16 1.77 3.43 5.69
CA LEU A 16 2.47 2.16 5.45
C LEU A 16 2.39 1.24 6.68
N ILE A 17 2.66 1.79 7.87
CA ILE A 17 2.61 1.04 9.13
C ILE A 17 1.19 0.54 9.41
N VAL A 18 0.17 1.39 9.20
CA VAL A 18 -1.23 0.99 9.40
C VAL A 18 -1.63 -0.15 8.46
N GLY A 19 -1.31 -0.04 7.16
CA GLY A 19 -1.56 -1.11 6.19
C GLY A 19 -0.82 -2.41 6.54
N GLY A 20 0.45 -2.29 6.97
CA GLY A 20 1.25 -3.42 7.45
C GLY A 20 0.69 -4.06 8.71
N ALA A 21 0.19 -3.27 9.66
CA ALA A 21 -0.43 -3.76 10.88
C ALA A 21 -1.70 -4.56 10.57
N ILE A 22 -2.61 -4.04 9.74
CA ILE A 22 -3.80 -4.77 9.31
C ILE A 22 -3.41 -6.10 8.66
N TYR A 23 -2.44 -6.07 7.74
CA TYR A 23 -1.95 -7.26 7.06
C TYR A 23 -1.40 -8.30 8.03
N LEU A 24 -0.50 -7.91 8.95
CA LEU A 24 0.12 -8.82 9.91
C LEU A 24 -0.87 -9.39 10.92
N LEU A 25 -1.87 -8.61 11.32
CA LEU A 25 -2.84 -9.05 12.33
C LEU A 25 -3.92 -9.97 11.75
N GLN A 26 -4.32 -9.78 10.49
CA GLN A 26 -5.54 -10.40 9.94
C GLN A 26 -5.27 -11.47 8.86
N ARG A 27 -4.10 -11.43 8.21
CA ARG A 27 -3.78 -12.38 7.12
C ARG A 27 -3.27 -13.72 7.65
N THR A 28 -3.40 -14.75 6.82
CA THR A 28 -2.93 -16.10 7.15
C THR A 28 -1.41 -16.17 7.23
N ARG A 29 -0.90 -16.98 8.18
CA ARG A 29 0.55 -17.17 8.41
C ARG A 29 1.29 -17.87 7.25
N SER A 30 0.57 -18.43 6.30
CA SER A 30 1.15 -19.13 5.13
C SER A 30 1.78 -18.18 4.09
N LEU A 31 1.58 -16.87 4.22
CA LEU A 31 2.11 -15.90 3.27
C LEU A 31 3.61 -15.67 3.45
N LEU A 32 4.30 -15.39 2.34
CA LEU A 32 5.75 -15.19 2.28
C LEU A 32 6.27 -14.19 3.33
N MET A 33 5.52 -13.12 3.59
CA MET A 33 5.90 -12.09 4.56
C MET A 33 6.10 -12.65 5.96
N PHE A 34 5.28 -13.63 6.39
CA PHE A 34 5.45 -14.28 7.69
C PHE A 34 6.69 -15.18 7.74
N HIS A 35 7.00 -15.87 6.66
CA HIS A 35 8.24 -16.65 6.56
C HIS A 35 9.48 -15.74 6.66
N VAL A 36 9.43 -14.57 6.06
CA VAL A 36 10.51 -13.56 6.19
C VAL A 36 10.58 -13.04 7.63
N ALA A 37 9.44 -12.72 8.24
CA ALA A 37 9.38 -12.26 9.63
C ALA A 37 9.93 -13.31 10.60
N ASP A 38 9.62 -14.60 10.41
CA ASP A 38 10.14 -15.70 11.21
C ASP A 38 11.67 -15.81 11.11
N LYS A 39 12.22 -15.69 9.89
CA LYS A 39 13.68 -15.68 9.67
C LYS A 39 14.37 -14.47 10.32
N LEU A 40 13.67 -13.36 10.47
CA LEU A 40 14.16 -12.17 11.17
C LEU A 40 13.95 -12.23 12.70
N GLY A 41 13.42 -13.31 13.24
CA GLY A 41 13.15 -13.47 14.66
C GLY A 41 11.93 -12.70 15.19
N LEU A 42 11.09 -12.16 14.27
CA LEU A 42 9.92 -11.35 14.63
C LEU A 42 8.63 -12.16 14.79
N GLY A 43 8.64 -13.45 14.42
CA GLY A 43 7.46 -14.32 14.40
C GLY A 43 6.72 -14.35 15.75
N GLN A 44 7.43 -14.62 16.84
CA GLN A 44 6.83 -14.67 18.18
C GLN A 44 6.21 -13.33 18.63
N ALA A 45 6.84 -12.20 18.27
CA ALA A 45 6.31 -10.88 18.59
C ALA A 45 5.00 -10.61 17.83
N ILE A 46 4.95 -11.01 16.56
CA ILE A 46 3.75 -10.91 15.72
C ILE A 46 2.64 -11.80 16.31
N ASP A 47 2.94 -13.03 16.72
CA ASP A 47 1.94 -13.93 17.30
C ASP A 47 1.35 -13.37 18.59
N ARG A 48 2.18 -12.90 19.52
CA ARG A 48 1.71 -12.23 20.74
C ARG A 48 0.82 -11.03 20.44
N TRP A 49 1.18 -10.26 19.42
CA TRP A 49 0.38 -9.11 18.99
C TRP A 49 -0.96 -9.55 18.40
N ARG A 50 -0.98 -10.61 17.61
CA ARG A 50 -2.20 -11.22 17.05
C ARG A 50 -3.11 -11.74 18.16
N ASP A 51 -2.58 -12.44 19.14
CA ASP A 51 -3.33 -12.97 20.28
C ASP A 51 -3.95 -11.85 21.12
N THR A 52 -3.26 -10.73 21.26
CA THR A 52 -3.74 -9.57 22.02
C THR A 52 -4.77 -8.74 21.25
N ALA A 53 -4.56 -8.55 19.95
CA ALA A 53 -5.39 -7.71 19.08
C ALA A 53 -6.39 -8.52 18.26
N GLY A 54 -6.24 -9.84 18.23
CA GLY A 54 -6.97 -10.77 17.38
C GLY A 54 -8.35 -11.13 17.88
N GLY A 55 -9.13 -11.75 17.00
CA GLY A 55 -10.47 -12.26 17.30
C GLY A 55 -11.60 -11.33 16.88
N ARG A 56 -11.31 -10.26 16.16
CA ARG A 56 -12.36 -9.46 15.52
C ARG A 56 -12.54 -9.92 14.09
N ASP A 57 -13.71 -10.43 13.77
CA ASP A 57 -14.10 -10.67 12.38
C ASP A 57 -14.26 -9.32 11.67
N LEU A 58 -13.21 -8.91 10.98
CA LEU A 58 -13.27 -7.71 10.16
C LEU A 58 -13.86 -8.04 8.78
N PRO A 59 -14.61 -7.12 8.15
CA PRO A 59 -15.07 -7.29 6.78
C PRO A 59 -13.91 -7.64 5.84
N GLU A 60 -14.17 -8.55 4.90
CA GLU A 60 -13.16 -9.03 3.94
C GLU A 60 -12.41 -7.90 3.23
N PHE A 61 -13.14 -6.86 2.84
CA PHE A 61 -12.54 -5.65 2.24
C PHE A 61 -11.42 -5.04 3.10
N LEU A 62 -11.60 -4.95 4.42
CA LEU A 62 -10.60 -4.39 5.33
C LEU A 62 -9.36 -5.28 5.47
N VAL A 63 -9.55 -6.59 5.32
CA VAL A 63 -8.47 -7.57 5.48
C VAL A 63 -7.69 -7.78 4.19
N TYR A 64 -8.38 -7.81 3.05
CA TYR A 64 -7.79 -8.24 1.78
C TYR A 64 -7.44 -7.05 0.88
N SER A 65 -8.32 -6.08 0.71
CA SER A 65 -8.17 -5.00 -0.26
C SER A 65 -7.55 -3.72 0.33
N LEU A 66 -8.00 -3.30 1.51
CA LEU A 66 -7.56 -2.05 2.12
C LEU A 66 -6.04 -1.97 2.33
N PRO A 67 -5.32 -3.01 2.82
CA PRO A 67 -3.88 -2.94 3.00
C PRO A 67 -3.11 -2.61 1.70
N GLY A 68 -3.53 -3.18 0.57
CA GLY A 68 -2.97 -2.89 -0.74
C GLY A 68 -3.12 -1.42 -1.13
N GLY A 69 -4.33 -0.87 -0.93
CA GLY A 69 -4.62 0.55 -1.16
C GLY A 69 -3.83 1.50 -0.26
N LEU A 70 -3.69 1.14 1.02
CA LEU A 70 -2.86 1.91 1.96
C LEU A 70 -1.38 1.89 1.54
N TRP A 71 -0.86 0.75 1.10
CA TRP A 71 0.51 0.66 0.61
C TRP A 71 0.74 1.46 -0.66
N ALA A 72 -0.20 1.42 -1.61
CA ALA A 72 -0.15 2.27 -2.79
C ALA A 72 -0.17 3.77 -2.42
N THR A 73 -1.05 4.16 -1.50
CA THR A 73 -1.13 5.54 -0.98
C THR A 73 0.17 5.97 -0.30
N ALA A 74 0.73 5.11 0.56
CA ALA A 74 1.98 5.35 1.26
C ALA A 74 3.14 5.52 0.26
N TYR A 75 3.22 4.63 -0.72
CA TYR A 75 4.23 4.70 -1.78
C TYR A 75 4.16 6.01 -2.56
N ILE A 76 2.97 6.41 -3.01
CA ILE A 76 2.74 7.68 -3.70
C ILE A 76 3.23 8.85 -2.82
N ALA A 77 2.80 8.90 -1.56
CA ALA A 77 3.12 9.99 -0.66
C ALA A 77 4.62 10.11 -0.40
N ILE A 78 5.29 8.98 -0.12
CA ILE A 78 6.73 8.92 0.15
C ILE A 78 7.51 9.32 -1.09
N THR A 79 7.21 8.71 -2.25
CA THR A 79 7.91 8.94 -3.50
C THR A 79 7.74 10.40 -3.96
N ASP A 80 6.53 10.92 -3.90
CA ASP A 80 6.28 12.33 -4.23
C ASP A 80 7.00 13.29 -3.27
N GLY A 81 7.02 12.96 -1.98
CA GLY A 81 7.77 13.72 -0.97
C GLY A 81 9.28 13.75 -1.24
N LEU A 82 9.87 12.58 -1.57
CA LEU A 82 11.29 12.47 -1.90
C LEU A 82 11.65 13.25 -3.17
N LEU A 83 10.81 13.18 -4.19
CA LEU A 83 11.01 13.81 -5.49
C LEU A 83 10.52 15.26 -5.57
N LYS A 84 10.10 15.85 -4.46
CA LYS A 84 9.67 17.25 -4.41
C LYS A 84 10.82 18.16 -4.84
N GLY A 85 10.57 18.98 -5.89
CA GLY A 85 11.61 19.77 -6.56
C GLY A 85 12.05 19.20 -7.92
N GLN A 86 11.69 17.97 -8.24
CA GLN A 86 11.81 17.41 -9.59
C GLN A 86 10.62 17.84 -10.47
N SER A 87 10.75 17.63 -11.78
CA SER A 87 9.65 17.92 -12.72
C SER A 87 8.40 17.08 -12.41
N LYS A 88 7.21 17.62 -12.72
CA LYS A 88 5.94 16.90 -12.51
C LYS A 88 5.93 15.53 -13.20
N GLY A 89 6.51 15.43 -14.40
CA GLY A 89 6.59 14.18 -15.15
C GLY A 89 7.41 13.10 -14.42
N LYS A 90 8.58 13.45 -13.85
CA LYS A 90 9.39 12.52 -13.07
C LYS A 90 8.66 12.06 -11.80
N ARG A 91 8.03 12.99 -11.08
CA ARG A 91 7.27 12.68 -9.88
C ARG A 91 6.11 11.74 -10.21
N LEU A 92 5.35 12.03 -11.27
CA LEU A 92 4.25 11.19 -11.72
C LEU A 92 4.75 9.79 -12.12
N ALA A 93 5.79 9.71 -12.96
CA ALA A 93 6.32 8.43 -13.42
C ALA A 93 6.72 7.50 -12.26
N TRP A 94 7.46 8.02 -11.28
CA TRP A 94 7.87 7.22 -10.14
C TRP A 94 6.73 6.87 -9.18
N ALA A 95 5.84 7.82 -8.89
CA ALA A 95 4.71 7.57 -8.01
C ALA A 95 3.68 6.60 -8.61
N SER A 96 3.69 6.40 -9.94
CA SER A 96 2.79 5.48 -10.64
C SER A 96 3.20 4.01 -10.54
N VAL A 97 4.44 3.68 -10.19
CA VAL A 97 4.99 2.31 -10.31
C VAL A 97 4.15 1.30 -9.54
N ILE A 98 3.93 1.49 -8.25
CA ILE A 98 3.17 0.54 -7.43
C ILE A 98 1.67 0.53 -7.76
N PRO A 99 0.97 1.67 -7.87
CA PRO A 99 -0.43 1.65 -8.27
C PRO A 99 -0.67 1.00 -9.63
N ALA A 100 0.18 1.33 -10.62
CA ALA A 100 0.06 0.74 -11.96
C ALA A 100 0.32 -0.78 -11.95
N ALA A 101 1.31 -1.23 -11.18
CA ALA A 101 1.59 -2.66 -11.01
C ALA A 101 0.41 -3.39 -10.34
N GLY A 102 -0.19 -2.79 -9.30
CA GLY A 102 -1.39 -3.34 -8.65
C GLY A 102 -2.56 -3.46 -9.63
N ILE A 103 -2.89 -2.38 -10.33
CA ILE A 103 -3.97 -2.38 -11.34
C ILE A 103 -3.68 -3.41 -12.45
N ALA A 104 -2.44 -3.46 -12.95
CA ALA A 104 -2.05 -4.43 -13.98
C ALA A 104 -2.19 -5.88 -13.48
N SER A 105 -1.81 -6.14 -12.23
CA SER A 105 -1.97 -7.45 -11.59
C SER A 105 -3.43 -7.90 -11.59
N GLU A 106 -4.37 -7.04 -11.17
CA GLU A 106 -5.79 -7.34 -11.16
C GLU A 106 -6.33 -7.61 -12.58
N LEU A 107 -5.93 -6.80 -13.55
CA LEU A 107 -6.33 -7.00 -14.95
C LEU A 107 -5.77 -8.30 -15.53
N MET A 108 -4.52 -8.66 -15.18
CA MET A 108 -3.91 -9.92 -15.62
C MET A 108 -4.55 -11.14 -14.96
N GLN A 109 -5.00 -11.03 -13.70
CA GLN A 109 -5.79 -12.06 -13.02
C GLN A 109 -7.17 -12.20 -13.68
N TYR A 110 -7.83 -11.10 -14.00
CA TYR A 110 -9.09 -11.12 -14.75
C TYR A 110 -8.95 -11.79 -16.12
N ALA A 111 -7.83 -11.55 -16.80
CA ALA A 111 -7.53 -12.18 -18.09
C ALA A 111 -7.05 -13.65 -17.96
N GLY A 112 -6.87 -14.18 -16.75
CA GLY A 112 -6.37 -15.54 -16.52
C GLY A 112 -4.85 -15.71 -16.77
N TRP A 113 -4.10 -14.63 -16.88
CA TRP A 113 -2.66 -14.68 -17.12
C TRP A 113 -1.84 -14.83 -15.84
N LEU A 114 -2.40 -14.41 -14.71
CA LEU A 114 -1.80 -14.62 -13.40
C LEU A 114 -2.72 -15.48 -12.52
N PRO A 115 -2.14 -16.31 -11.63
CA PRO A 115 -2.92 -17.04 -10.63
C PRO A 115 -3.56 -16.07 -9.64
N GLY A 116 -4.78 -16.35 -9.23
CA GLY A 116 -5.57 -15.55 -8.31
C GLY A 116 -6.96 -15.23 -8.86
N THR A 117 -7.74 -14.54 -8.08
CA THR A 117 -9.06 -14.05 -8.46
C THR A 117 -9.01 -12.53 -8.50
N ALA A 118 -9.36 -11.95 -9.65
CA ALA A 118 -9.47 -10.50 -9.78
C ALA A 118 -10.56 -9.98 -8.83
N ASP A 119 -10.23 -8.96 -8.06
CA ASP A 119 -11.16 -8.31 -7.15
C ASP A 119 -11.34 -6.83 -7.51
N VAL A 120 -12.60 -6.44 -7.74
CA VAL A 120 -12.95 -5.05 -8.01
C VAL A 120 -12.59 -4.13 -6.84
N ALA A 121 -12.66 -4.64 -5.61
CA ALA A 121 -12.26 -3.87 -4.43
C ALA A 121 -10.77 -3.55 -4.44
N ASP A 122 -9.91 -4.50 -4.83
CA ASP A 122 -8.46 -4.29 -4.99
C ASP A 122 -8.19 -3.25 -6.07
N LEU A 123 -8.87 -3.36 -7.21
CA LEU A 123 -8.75 -2.39 -8.30
C LEU A 123 -9.11 -0.97 -7.86
N ILE A 124 -10.18 -0.82 -7.08
CA ILE A 124 -10.60 0.47 -6.50
C ILE A 124 -9.55 0.96 -5.51
N CYS A 125 -9.03 0.10 -4.64
CA CYS A 125 -8.02 0.45 -3.65
C CYS A 125 -6.71 0.94 -4.27
N TYR A 126 -6.29 0.39 -5.40
CA TYR A 126 -5.13 0.91 -6.14
C TYR A 126 -5.47 2.15 -6.97
N GLY A 127 -6.64 2.17 -7.59
CA GLY A 127 -7.06 3.22 -8.52
C GLY A 127 -7.38 4.55 -7.85
N LEU A 128 -8.12 4.55 -6.74
CA LEU A 128 -8.55 5.77 -6.07
C LEU A 128 -7.39 6.69 -5.64
N PRO A 129 -6.38 6.20 -4.87
CA PRO A 129 -5.27 7.06 -4.47
C PRO A 129 -4.43 7.51 -5.68
N TYR A 130 -4.35 6.69 -6.71
CA TYR A 130 -3.62 7.04 -7.92
C TYR A 130 -4.33 8.14 -8.72
N ILE A 131 -5.64 8.06 -8.92
CA ILE A 131 -6.43 9.09 -9.57
C ILE A 131 -6.37 10.39 -8.76
N ALA A 132 -6.53 10.32 -7.45
CA ALA A 132 -6.41 11.48 -6.57
C ALA A 132 -5.03 12.16 -6.70
N TYR A 133 -3.97 11.36 -6.81
CA TYR A 133 -2.62 11.88 -7.02
C TYR A 133 -2.44 12.53 -8.40
N ILE A 134 -2.98 11.93 -9.47
CA ILE A 134 -2.93 12.53 -10.81
C ILE A 134 -3.62 13.90 -10.80
N ILE A 135 -4.79 13.98 -10.20
CA ILE A 135 -5.52 15.25 -10.05
C ILE A 135 -4.66 16.25 -9.27
N TYR A 136 -4.15 15.85 -8.09
CA TYR A 136 -3.30 16.70 -7.28
C TYR A 136 -2.09 17.24 -8.05
N ILE A 137 -1.30 16.38 -8.71
CA ILE A 137 -0.06 16.81 -9.38
C ILE A 137 -0.34 17.67 -10.61
N THR A 138 -1.48 17.45 -11.28
CA THR A 138 -1.89 18.23 -12.45
C THR A 138 -2.24 19.65 -12.04
N TYR A 139 -3.05 19.80 -10.99
CA TYR A 139 -3.54 21.10 -10.54
C TYR A 139 -2.64 21.79 -9.51
N ALA A 140 -1.64 21.11 -8.95
CA ALA A 140 -0.69 21.73 -8.04
C ALA A 140 0.03 22.91 -8.74
N LYS A 141 -0.16 24.10 -8.21
CA LYS A 141 0.60 25.29 -8.65
C LYS A 141 2.09 25.02 -8.40
N LYS A 142 2.91 25.49 -9.32
CA LYS A 142 4.38 25.45 -9.17
C LYS A 142 4.82 26.26 -7.98
#